data_ed8861c2d9c787f764f43a6b7efd1d79
#
_entry.id   ed8861c2d9c787f764f43a6b7efd1d79
#
_cell.length_a   1.000
_cell.length_b   1.000
_cell.length_c   1.000
_cell.angle_alpha   90.00
_cell.angle_beta   90.00
_cell.angle_gamma   90.00
#
_symmetry.space_group_name_H-M   'P 1'
#
loop_
_entity.id
_entity.type
_entity.pdbx_description
1 polymer ?
#
loop_
_entity_poly.entity_id
_entity_poly.type
_entity_poly.pdbx_seq_one_letter_code
_entity_poly.pdbx_strand_id
1 'polypeptide(L)'
;MEYLILTVSLLFVLTGIAGSILPALPGPPLSWIGILILYTTPGITWNYWLLGITFVITIVIAILDYVIPAQGTKRFGGSKYGIWGTNIGLIVGIFAPIPFGFIIGPFIGALIGELLFDQSNINRAFKAAAGSFIGFLASSFVKFVYCIVLLGIYIHIVWSNSAIWF
;
A
#
# COMPACT_ATOMS: atom_id res chain seq x y z
N MET A 1 -1.82 0.85 -31.82
CA MET A 1 -1.53 1.76 -30.69
C MET A 1 -2.38 1.41 -29.46
N GLU A 2 -3.65 1.11 -29.63
CA GLU A 2 -4.66 0.81 -28.59
C GLU A 2 -4.32 -0.42 -27.77
N TYR A 3 -3.92 -1.53 -28.40
CA TYR A 3 -3.47 -2.74 -27.68
C TYR A 3 -2.23 -2.51 -26.82
N LEU A 4 -1.33 -1.61 -27.23
CA LEU A 4 -0.15 -1.26 -26.44
C LEU A 4 -0.58 -0.50 -25.16
N ILE A 5 -1.51 0.47 -25.30
CA ILE A 5 -2.05 1.20 -24.14
C ILE A 5 -2.78 0.24 -23.21
N LEU A 6 -3.60 -0.69 -23.75
CA LEU A 6 -4.30 -1.71 -22.98
C LEU A 6 -3.31 -2.58 -22.19
N THR A 7 -2.26 -3.07 -22.83
CA THR A 7 -1.26 -3.93 -22.17
C THR A 7 -0.48 -3.17 -21.11
N VAL A 8 0.00 -1.96 -21.40
CA VAL A 8 0.74 -1.14 -20.45
C VAL A 8 -0.13 -0.77 -19.25
N SER A 9 -1.37 -0.32 -19.48
CA SER A 9 -2.30 0.02 -18.40
C SER A 9 -2.62 -1.19 -17.51
N LEU A 10 -2.81 -2.38 -18.10
CA LEU A 10 -3.02 -3.62 -17.36
C LEU A 10 -1.79 -3.98 -16.49
N LEU A 11 -0.59 -3.87 -17.06
CA LEU A 11 0.64 -4.10 -16.31
C LEU A 11 0.76 -3.18 -15.10
N PHE A 12 0.40 -1.90 -15.23
CA PHE A 12 0.38 -0.97 -14.10
C PHE A 12 -0.65 -1.37 -13.02
N VAL A 13 -1.84 -1.80 -13.41
CA VAL A 13 -2.86 -2.28 -12.46
C VAL A 13 -2.37 -3.53 -11.73
N LEU A 14 -1.81 -4.51 -12.45
CA LEU A 14 -1.31 -5.76 -11.87
C LEU A 14 -0.08 -5.52 -10.96
N THR A 15 0.84 -4.65 -11.38
CA THR A 15 1.98 -4.26 -10.53
C THR A 15 1.54 -3.52 -9.28
N GLY A 16 0.45 -2.75 -9.35
CA GLY A 16 -0.15 -2.12 -8.18
C GLY A 16 -0.74 -3.14 -7.21
N ILE A 17 -1.38 -4.21 -7.70
CA ILE A 17 -1.86 -5.32 -6.85
C ILE A 17 -0.66 -6.00 -6.16
N ALA A 18 0.39 -6.34 -6.91
CA ALA A 18 1.62 -6.90 -6.34
C ALA A 18 2.24 -5.95 -5.30
N GLY A 19 2.27 -4.64 -5.60
CA GLY A 19 2.76 -3.59 -4.70
C GLY A 19 1.91 -3.39 -3.44
N SER A 20 0.64 -3.82 -3.42
CA SER A 20 -0.15 -3.79 -2.19
C SER A 20 0.35 -4.78 -1.13
N ILE A 21 1.01 -5.84 -1.56
CA ILE A 21 1.61 -6.86 -0.70
C ILE A 21 3.07 -6.51 -0.42
N LEU A 22 3.78 -5.98 -1.42
CA LEU A 22 5.19 -5.59 -1.34
C LEU A 22 5.29 -4.08 -1.03
N PRO A 23 5.66 -3.66 0.18
CA PRO A 23 5.66 -2.24 0.57
C PRO A 23 6.76 -1.41 -0.13
N ALA A 24 7.65 -2.03 -0.87
CA ALA A 24 8.60 -1.34 -1.73
C ALA A 24 7.94 -0.63 -2.93
N LEU A 25 6.73 -1.05 -3.31
CA LEU A 25 6.00 -0.49 -4.44
C LEU A 25 4.73 0.22 -3.95
N PRO A 26 4.44 1.43 -4.44
CA PRO A 26 3.23 2.15 -4.08
C PRO A 26 2.01 1.55 -4.79
N GLY A 27 1.44 0.44 -4.25
CA GLY A 27 0.39 -0.35 -4.88
C GLY A 27 -0.80 0.45 -5.42
N PRO A 28 -1.59 1.14 -4.56
CA PRO A 28 -2.76 1.91 -5.01
C PRO A 28 -2.44 3.01 -6.03
N PRO A 29 -1.39 3.83 -5.88
CA PRO A 29 -0.99 4.79 -6.90
C PRO A 29 -0.68 4.16 -8.25
N LEU A 30 0.02 3.02 -8.29
CA LEU A 30 0.33 2.33 -9.55
C LEU A 30 -0.94 1.81 -10.23
N SER A 31 -1.85 1.18 -9.48
CA SER A 31 -3.12 0.73 -10.05
C SER A 31 -3.96 1.91 -10.57
N TRP A 32 -3.96 3.05 -9.88
CA TRP A 32 -4.67 4.24 -10.32
C TRP A 32 -4.07 4.84 -11.60
N ILE A 33 -2.72 4.90 -11.70
CA ILE A 33 -2.03 5.32 -12.92
C ILE A 33 -2.38 4.40 -14.09
N GLY A 34 -2.52 3.09 -13.87
CA GLY A 34 -2.99 2.14 -14.87
C GLY A 34 -4.35 2.54 -15.45
N ILE A 35 -5.33 2.91 -14.59
CA ILE A 35 -6.63 3.41 -15.05
C ILE A 35 -6.48 4.73 -15.82
N LEU A 36 -5.64 5.64 -15.34
CA LEU A 36 -5.39 6.91 -16.02
C LEU A 36 -4.82 6.70 -17.42
N ILE A 37 -3.87 5.78 -17.58
CA ILE A 37 -3.30 5.40 -18.89
C ILE A 37 -4.40 4.82 -19.79
N LEU A 38 -5.29 3.96 -19.27
CA LEU A 38 -6.39 3.39 -20.05
C LEU A 38 -7.29 4.48 -20.66
N TYR A 39 -7.57 5.56 -19.91
CA TYR A 39 -8.36 6.69 -20.40
C TYR A 39 -7.69 7.49 -21.53
N THR A 40 -6.39 7.31 -21.78
CA THR A 40 -5.72 7.93 -22.94
C THR A 40 -6.01 7.20 -24.26
N THR A 41 -6.73 6.07 -24.22
CA THR A 41 -7.13 5.34 -25.43
C THR A 41 -8.14 6.15 -26.24
N PRO A 42 -7.90 6.36 -27.55
CA PRO A 42 -8.87 7.02 -28.41
C PRO A 42 -10.22 6.28 -28.42
N GLY A 43 -11.31 7.04 -28.25
CA GLY A 43 -12.66 6.47 -28.21
C GLY A 43 -13.22 6.24 -26.78
N ILE A 44 -12.40 6.21 -25.76
CA ILE A 44 -12.86 6.15 -24.36
C ILE A 44 -13.23 7.56 -23.88
N THR A 45 -14.50 7.73 -23.45
CA THR A 45 -14.96 9.00 -22.86
C THR A 45 -14.42 9.17 -21.43
N TRP A 46 -13.78 10.31 -21.15
CA TRP A 46 -13.22 10.61 -19.85
C TRP A 46 -14.29 10.78 -18.78
N ASN A 47 -14.24 9.96 -17.75
CA ASN A 47 -15.05 10.11 -16.55
C ASN A 47 -14.24 10.77 -15.43
N TYR A 48 -14.24 12.12 -15.42
CA TYR A 48 -13.48 12.92 -14.44
C TYR A 48 -13.94 12.69 -12.99
N TRP A 49 -15.22 12.36 -12.77
CA TRP A 49 -15.74 12.04 -11.44
C TRP A 49 -15.15 10.74 -10.89
N LEU A 50 -15.14 9.70 -11.71
CA LEU A 50 -14.54 8.41 -11.33
C LEU A 50 -13.06 8.57 -11.04
N LEU A 51 -12.32 9.26 -11.92
CA LEU A 51 -10.89 9.51 -11.74
C LEU A 51 -10.61 10.36 -10.48
N GLY A 52 -11.41 11.41 -10.26
CA GLY A 52 -11.24 12.28 -9.09
C GLY A 52 -11.53 11.57 -7.77
N ILE A 53 -12.64 10.82 -7.69
CA ILE A 53 -13.00 10.07 -6.47
C ILE A 53 -11.95 9.00 -6.17
N THR A 54 -11.57 8.20 -7.16
CA THR A 54 -10.57 7.13 -6.97
C THR A 54 -9.19 7.72 -6.65
N PHE A 55 -8.83 8.89 -7.18
CA PHE A 55 -7.60 9.59 -6.82
C PHE A 55 -7.58 9.99 -5.34
N VAL A 56 -8.66 10.62 -4.86
CA VAL A 56 -8.77 11.02 -3.45
C VAL A 56 -8.67 9.80 -2.53
N ILE A 57 -9.38 8.70 -2.87
CA ILE A 57 -9.30 7.46 -2.09
C ILE A 57 -7.87 6.88 -2.12
N THR A 58 -7.19 6.92 -3.27
CA THR A 58 -5.79 6.47 -3.41
C THR A 58 -4.87 7.23 -2.46
N ILE A 59 -5.01 8.57 -2.38
CA ILE A 59 -4.22 9.40 -1.45
C ILE A 59 -4.53 9.05 0.00
N VAL A 60 -5.81 8.92 0.35
CA VAL A 60 -6.22 8.55 1.71
C VAL A 60 -5.60 7.19 2.11
N ILE A 61 -5.67 6.19 1.24
CA ILE A 61 -5.10 4.87 1.51
C ILE A 61 -3.57 4.93 1.62
N ALA A 62 -2.90 5.74 0.79
CA ALA A 62 -1.47 5.95 0.90
C ALA A 62 -1.06 6.58 2.25
N ILE A 63 -1.86 7.50 2.77
CA ILE A 63 -1.65 8.07 4.12
C ILE A 63 -1.90 7.00 5.20
N LEU A 64 -2.97 6.24 5.08
CA LEU A 64 -3.32 5.18 6.03
C LEU A 64 -2.25 4.09 6.13
N ASP A 65 -1.49 3.86 5.07
CA ASP A 65 -0.38 2.90 5.06
C ASP A 65 0.70 3.19 6.10
N TYR A 66 0.90 4.46 6.43
CA TYR A 66 1.82 4.88 7.51
C TYR A 66 1.12 5.01 8.86
N VAL A 67 -0.14 5.40 8.86
CA VAL A 67 -0.88 5.68 10.11
C VAL A 67 -1.31 4.39 10.81
N ILE A 68 -1.74 3.37 10.06
CA ILE A 68 -2.28 2.13 10.65
C ILE A 68 -1.22 1.34 11.44
N PRO A 69 0.02 1.10 10.93
CA PRO A 69 1.07 0.44 11.70
C PRO A 69 1.47 1.22 12.96
N ALA A 70 1.57 2.55 12.85
CA ALA A 70 1.88 3.42 13.98
C ALA A 70 0.79 3.37 15.06
N GLN A 71 -0.49 3.36 14.65
CA GLN A 71 -1.61 3.18 15.58
C GLN A 71 -1.64 1.77 16.20
N GLY A 72 -1.26 0.74 15.44
CA GLY A 72 -1.08 -0.61 15.95
C GLY A 72 -0.09 -0.63 17.11
N THR A 73 1.11 -0.09 16.91
CA THR A 73 2.12 0.06 17.97
C THR A 73 1.53 0.76 19.21
N LYS A 74 0.84 1.90 19.03
CA LYS A 74 0.26 2.68 20.12
C LYS A 74 -0.82 1.91 20.88
N ARG A 75 -1.72 1.20 20.20
CA ARG A 75 -2.81 0.43 20.83
C ARG A 75 -2.30 -0.71 21.71
N PHE A 76 -1.15 -1.26 21.39
CA PHE A 76 -0.50 -2.31 22.16
C PHE A 76 0.45 -1.76 23.24
N GLY A 77 0.29 -0.50 23.63
CA GLY A 77 1.04 0.12 24.74
C GLY A 77 2.42 0.66 24.33
N GLY A 78 2.66 0.83 23.04
CA GLY A 78 3.90 1.40 22.52
C GLY A 78 4.03 2.89 22.77
N SER A 79 5.26 3.32 22.96
CA SER A 79 5.69 4.70 23.13
C SER A 79 5.86 5.44 21.80
N LYS A 80 6.15 6.74 21.86
CA LYS A 80 6.55 7.50 20.67
C LYS A 80 7.84 6.93 20.02
N TYR A 81 8.74 6.40 20.83
CA TYR A 81 9.98 5.78 20.34
C TYR A 81 9.69 4.49 19.53
N GLY A 82 8.74 3.67 19.98
CA GLY A 82 8.29 2.51 19.24
C GLY A 82 7.64 2.87 17.90
N ILE A 83 6.82 3.95 17.86
CA ILE A 83 6.20 4.44 16.63
C ILE A 83 7.27 4.92 15.63
N TRP A 84 8.24 5.73 16.08
CA TRP A 84 9.34 6.14 15.24
C TRP A 84 10.21 4.98 14.79
N GLY A 85 10.47 4.04 15.71
CA GLY A 85 11.18 2.79 15.41
C GLY A 85 10.47 1.98 14.31
N THR A 86 9.14 1.86 14.37
CA THR A 86 8.33 1.20 13.32
C THR A 86 8.57 1.82 11.96
N ASN A 87 8.47 3.15 11.85
CA ASN A 87 8.62 3.85 10.58
C ASN A 87 10.05 3.77 10.04
N ILE A 88 11.04 3.97 10.89
CA ILE A 88 12.46 3.84 10.52
C ILE A 88 12.77 2.39 10.12
N GLY A 89 12.29 1.42 10.91
CA GLY A 89 12.45 0.00 10.64
C GLY A 89 11.83 -0.42 9.30
N LEU A 90 10.68 0.13 8.93
CA LEU A 90 10.05 -0.08 7.62
C LEU A 90 10.98 0.40 6.50
N ILE A 91 11.47 1.65 6.60
CA ILE A 91 12.35 2.24 5.59
C ILE A 91 13.64 1.41 5.48
N VAL A 92 14.29 1.13 6.60
CA VAL A 92 15.52 0.32 6.62
C VAL A 92 15.27 -1.07 6.08
N GLY A 93 14.14 -1.70 6.45
CA GLY A 93 13.77 -3.04 6.00
C GLY A 93 13.51 -3.14 4.49
N ILE A 94 13.04 -2.06 3.85
CA ILE A 94 12.87 -2.00 2.38
C ILE A 94 14.24 -1.97 1.68
N PHE A 95 15.19 -1.21 2.21
CA PHE A 95 16.49 -1.05 1.58
C PHE A 95 17.53 -2.10 2.02
N ALA A 96 17.28 -2.82 3.11
CA ALA A 96 18.19 -3.86 3.57
C ALA A 96 18.14 -5.09 2.64
N PRO A 97 19.29 -5.70 2.31
CA PRO A 97 19.34 -6.91 1.49
C PRO A 97 18.92 -8.16 2.30
N ILE A 98 17.81 -8.07 3.02
CA ILE A 98 17.29 -9.13 3.88
C ILE A 98 15.94 -9.59 3.29
N PRO A 99 15.75 -10.90 3.02
CA PRO A 99 14.45 -11.42 2.60
C PRO A 99 13.36 -11.04 3.59
N PHE A 100 12.25 -10.49 3.08
CA PHE A 100 11.14 -10.01 3.91
C PHE A 100 11.50 -8.89 4.90
N GLY A 101 12.59 -8.15 4.67
CA GLY A 101 13.02 -7.04 5.53
C GLY A 101 11.93 -5.99 5.76
N PHE A 102 11.07 -5.76 4.78
CA PHE A 102 9.93 -4.85 4.88
C PHE A 102 8.84 -5.32 5.87
N ILE A 103 8.74 -6.63 6.13
CA ILE A 103 7.83 -7.19 7.14
C ILE A 103 8.49 -7.18 8.52
N ILE A 104 9.74 -7.61 8.55
CA ILE A 104 10.54 -7.74 9.78
C ILE A 104 10.96 -6.36 10.30
N GLY A 105 11.25 -5.42 9.40
CA GLY A 105 11.75 -4.10 9.73
C GLY A 105 10.87 -3.30 10.68
N PRO A 106 9.56 -3.14 10.43
CA PRO A 106 8.65 -2.46 11.35
C PRO A 106 8.60 -3.12 12.73
N PHE A 107 8.61 -4.46 12.78
CA PHE A 107 8.59 -5.22 14.01
C PHE A 107 9.87 -5.01 14.83
N ILE A 108 11.04 -5.20 14.21
CA ILE A 108 12.33 -5.00 14.87
C ILE A 108 12.52 -3.52 15.24
N GLY A 109 12.14 -2.61 14.35
CA GLY A 109 12.22 -1.17 14.61
C GLY A 109 11.36 -0.75 15.80
N ALA A 110 10.13 -1.24 15.90
CA ALA A 110 9.27 -1.00 17.06
C ALA A 110 9.89 -1.56 18.35
N LEU A 111 10.41 -2.79 18.29
CA LEU A 111 11.04 -3.44 19.41
C LEU A 111 12.26 -2.66 19.93
N ILE A 112 13.18 -2.28 19.04
CA ILE A 112 14.35 -1.47 19.38
C ILE A 112 13.91 -0.12 19.94
N GLY A 113 12.96 0.56 19.30
CA GLY A 113 12.45 1.86 19.76
C GLY A 113 11.88 1.78 21.17
N GLU A 114 11.10 0.74 21.50
CA GLU A 114 10.57 0.54 22.85
C GLU A 114 11.65 0.20 23.88
N LEU A 115 12.64 -0.60 23.51
CA LEU A 115 13.76 -0.92 24.40
C LEU A 115 14.65 0.29 24.67
N LEU A 116 14.80 1.22 23.71
CA LEU A 116 15.47 2.50 23.93
C LEU A 116 14.69 3.43 24.88
N PHE A 117 13.36 3.31 24.91
CA PHE A 117 12.52 4.07 25.82
C PHE A 117 12.55 3.49 27.25
N ASP A 118 12.42 2.17 27.37
CA ASP A 118 12.40 1.48 28.68
C ASP A 118 12.95 0.07 28.53
N GLN A 119 14.22 -0.09 28.93
CA GLN A 119 14.93 -1.37 28.85
C GLN A 119 14.44 -2.40 29.86
N SER A 120 13.72 -1.98 30.89
CA SER A 120 13.26 -2.88 31.95
C SER A 120 12.02 -3.69 31.55
N ASN A 121 11.23 -3.23 30.57
CA ASN A 121 9.92 -3.81 30.24
C ASN A 121 9.89 -4.46 28.85
N ILE A 122 10.59 -5.58 28.70
CA ILE A 122 10.69 -6.35 27.45
C ILE A 122 9.29 -6.81 26.96
N ASN A 123 8.40 -7.19 27.89
CA ASN A 123 7.05 -7.63 27.54
C ASN A 123 6.22 -6.52 26.85
N ARG A 124 6.38 -5.26 27.29
CA ARG A 124 5.73 -4.11 26.64
C ARG A 124 6.32 -3.89 25.24
N ALA A 125 7.65 -3.92 25.13
CA ALA A 125 8.34 -3.75 23.86
C ALA A 125 7.89 -4.80 22.84
N PHE A 126 7.78 -6.06 23.24
CA PHE A 126 7.31 -7.14 22.38
C PHE A 126 5.84 -6.99 21.98
N LYS A 127 4.96 -6.59 22.89
CA LYS A 127 3.54 -6.30 22.61
C LYS A 127 3.41 -5.16 21.59
N ALA A 128 4.16 -4.07 21.76
CA ALA A 128 4.16 -2.95 20.85
C ALA A 128 4.66 -3.34 19.45
N ALA A 129 5.71 -4.16 19.39
CA ALA A 129 6.22 -4.71 18.12
C ALA A 129 5.18 -5.61 17.43
N ALA A 130 4.49 -6.47 18.17
CA ALA A 130 3.40 -7.28 17.65
C ALA A 130 2.24 -6.40 17.13
N GLY A 131 1.92 -5.32 17.84
CA GLY A 131 0.94 -4.32 17.40
C GLY A 131 1.31 -3.64 16.08
N SER A 132 2.60 -3.28 15.91
CA SER A 132 3.15 -2.77 14.65
C SER A 132 2.94 -3.76 13.49
N PHE A 133 3.25 -5.02 13.72
CA PHE A 133 3.10 -6.07 12.71
C PHE A 133 1.65 -6.30 12.30
N ILE A 134 0.74 -6.37 13.28
CA ILE A 134 -0.71 -6.49 13.01
C ILE A 134 -1.22 -5.28 12.23
N GLY A 135 -0.79 -4.08 12.62
CA GLY A 135 -1.13 -2.86 11.90
C GLY A 135 -0.63 -2.88 10.46
N PHE A 136 0.59 -3.35 10.23
CA PHE A 136 1.14 -3.53 8.89
C PHE A 136 0.31 -4.50 8.03
N LEU A 137 -0.05 -5.66 8.58
CA LEU A 137 -0.91 -6.62 7.87
C LEU A 137 -2.28 -6.04 7.54
N ALA A 138 -2.89 -5.31 8.48
CA ALA A 138 -4.17 -4.65 8.26
C ALA A 138 -4.08 -3.59 7.15
N SER A 139 -3.02 -2.78 7.14
CA SER A 139 -2.77 -1.80 6.08
C SER A 139 -2.60 -2.46 4.71
N SER A 140 -1.79 -3.52 4.63
CA SER A 140 -1.59 -4.28 3.39
C SER A 140 -2.88 -4.88 2.86
N PHE A 141 -3.73 -5.41 3.75
CA PHE A 141 -5.04 -5.93 3.37
C PHE A 141 -5.96 -4.85 2.79
N VAL A 142 -6.03 -3.68 3.41
CA VAL A 142 -6.82 -2.54 2.90
C VAL A 142 -6.34 -2.11 1.52
N LYS A 143 -5.04 -2.00 1.31
CA LYS A 143 -4.44 -1.70 -0.01
C LYS A 143 -4.80 -2.75 -1.04
N PHE A 144 -4.68 -4.02 -0.69
CA PHE A 144 -4.99 -5.13 -1.58
C PHE A 144 -6.45 -5.09 -2.03
N VAL A 145 -7.40 -4.97 -1.09
CA VAL A 145 -8.82 -4.87 -1.41
C VAL A 145 -9.10 -3.68 -2.35
N TYR A 146 -8.49 -2.54 -2.08
CA TYR A 146 -8.67 -1.37 -2.93
C TYR A 146 -8.09 -1.57 -4.34
N CYS A 147 -6.92 -2.17 -4.48
CA CYS A 147 -6.35 -2.50 -5.79
C CYS A 147 -7.25 -3.48 -6.58
N ILE A 148 -7.90 -4.43 -5.90
CA ILE A 148 -8.90 -5.32 -6.54
C ILE A 148 -10.12 -4.53 -7.01
N VAL A 149 -10.58 -3.54 -6.24
CA VAL A 149 -11.67 -2.64 -6.70
C VAL A 149 -11.23 -1.86 -7.94
N LEU A 150 -10.00 -1.32 -7.97
CA LEU A 150 -9.47 -0.64 -9.14
C LEU A 150 -9.34 -1.58 -10.35
N LEU A 151 -8.95 -2.83 -10.16
CA LEU A 151 -8.96 -3.84 -11.22
C LEU A 151 -10.39 -4.08 -11.74
N GLY A 152 -11.38 -4.16 -10.86
CA GLY A 152 -12.79 -4.28 -11.26
C GLY A 152 -13.25 -3.09 -12.11
N ILE A 153 -12.89 -1.87 -11.72
CA ILE A 153 -13.15 -0.66 -12.50
C ILE A 153 -12.45 -0.73 -13.87
N TYR A 154 -11.19 -1.14 -13.90
CA TYR A 154 -10.42 -1.32 -15.12
C TYR A 154 -11.13 -2.29 -16.09
N ILE A 155 -11.51 -3.47 -15.61
CA ILE A 155 -12.23 -4.47 -16.39
C ILE A 155 -13.56 -3.91 -16.89
N HIS A 156 -14.31 -3.20 -16.07
CA HIS A 156 -15.57 -2.57 -16.45
C HIS A 156 -15.39 -1.57 -17.60
N ILE A 157 -14.36 -0.70 -17.53
CA ILE A 157 -14.05 0.28 -18.58
C ILE A 157 -13.71 -0.44 -19.90
N VAL A 158 -12.85 -1.46 -19.84
CA VAL A 158 -12.47 -2.25 -21.03
C VAL A 158 -13.70 -2.94 -21.63
N TRP A 159 -14.53 -3.56 -20.82
CA TRP A 159 -15.74 -4.27 -21.27
C TRP A 159 -16.76 -3.33 -21.90
N SER A 160 -17.02 -2.19 -21.27
CA SER A 160 -17.97 -1.18 -21.76
C SER A 160 -17.54 -0.55 -23.09
N ASN A 161 -16.26 -0.59 -23.41
CA ASN A 161 -15.68 -0.07 -24.65
C ASN A 161 -15.13 -1.20 -25.54
N SER A 162 -15.68 -2.40 -25.44
CA SER A 162 -15.18 -3.58 -26.14
C SER A 162 -15.09 -3.42 -27.67
N ALA A 163 -15.96 -2.60 -28.27
CA ALA A 163 -15.94 -2.27 -29.70
C ALA A 163 -14.64 -1.57 -30.17
N ILE A 164 -13.82 -1.04 -29.24
CA ILE A 164 -12.52 -0.45 -29.57
C ILE A 164 -11.47 -1.56 -29.78
N TRP A 165 -11.65 -2.69 -29.10
CA TRP A 165 -10.68 -3.79 -29.04
C TRP A 165 -11.05 -4.99 -29.89
N PHE A 166 -12.34 -5.23 -30.05
CA PHE A 166 -12.96 -6.38 -30.74
C PHE A 166 -13.99 -5.92 -31.77
#